data_55dec2a115c58958e53b9bc2dd6e3015
#
_entry.id   55dec2a115c58958e53b9bc2dd6e3015
#
_cell.length_a   1.000
_cell.length_b   1.000
_cell.length_c   1.000
_cell.angle_alpha   90.00
_cell.angle_beta   90.00
_cell.angle_gamma   90.00
#
_symmetry.space_group_name_H-M   'P 1'
#
loop_
_entity.id
_entity.type
_entity.pdbx_description
1 polymer ?
#
loop_
_entity_poly.entity_id
_entity_poly.type
_entity_poly.pdbx_seq_one_letter_code
_entity_poly.pdbx_strand_id
1 'polypeptide(L)'
;IRSGKKVLILVPEISLTSQTLERFEKFLGIPIAVLHSALSAPKKRASYVSILNGSAKVVLGTRSAILSPFEFDVVILDEEQDSSFKQQDPAPRYHTRDLAYHIAYRHQCLVLLGSATPSIETYFNAKKGNLEYLTLLKRATNIALPKIHIVDMREQKQQKGLLLSYPLREALTETLQANEQAII
;
A
#
# COMPACT_ATOMS: atom_id res chain seq x y z
N ILE A 1 15.63 10.69 -6.71
CA ILE A 1 14.98 11.95 -7.13
C ILE A 1 16.04 13.04 -7.36
N ARG A 2 16.97 13.26 -6.42
CA ARG A 2 18.06 14.24 -6.58
C ARG A 2 18.96 13.98 -7.81
N SER A 3 19.06 12.72 -8.23
CA SER A 3 19.83 12.29 -9.42
C SER A 3 19.05 12.33 -10.73
N GLY A 4 17.88 12.97 -10.78
CA GLY A 4 17.04 13.04 -11.98
C GLY A 4 16.17 11.81 -12.24
N LYS A 5 16.26 10.78 -11.41
CA LYS A 5 15.54 9.50 -11.53
C LYS A 5 14.03 9.67 -11.43
N LYS A 6 13.29 8.89 -12.25
CA LYS A 6 11.82 8.81 -12.25
C LYS A 6 11.35 7.66 -11.37
N VAL A 7 10.36 7.93 -10.53
CA VAL A 7 9.85 6.97 -9.55
C VAL A 7 8.34 6.79 -9.73
N LEU A 8 7.90 5.55 -9.83
CA LEU A 8 6.49 5.18 -9.74
C LEU A 8 6.23 4.59 -8.36
N ILE A 9 5.29 5.17 -7.63
CA ILE A 9 4.83 4.67 -6.33
C ILE A 9 3.39 4.17 -6.52
N LEU A 10 3.17 2.91 -6.26
CA LEU A 10 1.87 2.26 -6.35
C LEU A 10 1.36 1.98 -4.95
N VAL A 11 0.14 2.44 -4.68
CA VAL A 11 -0.57 2.25 -3.41
C VAL A 11 -1.92 1.60 -3.66
N PRO A 12 -2.50 0.88 -2.69
CA PRO A 12 -3.88 0.40 -2.77
C PRO A 12 -4.86 1.54 -3.05
N GLU A 13 -5.96 1.26 -3.74
CA GLU A 13 -6.96 2.29 -4.09
C GLU A 13 -7.51 3.02 -2.87
N ILE A 14 -7.73 2.31 -1.76
CA ILE A 14 -8.20 2.88 -0.49
C ILE A 14 -7.17 3.81 0.17
N SER A 15 -5.89 3.65 -0.13
CA SER A 15 -4.80 4.45 0.43
C SER A 15 -4.52 5.72 -0.37
N LEU A 16 -5.05 5.84 -1.59
CA LEU A 16 -4.84 7.01 -2.45
C LEU A 16 -5.84 8.13 -2.12
N THR A 17 -5.66 8.75 -0.97
CA THR A 17 -6.47 9.88 -0.51
C THR A 17 -5.77 11.21 -0.78
N SER A 18 -6.53 12.33 -0.76
CA SER A 18 -5.96 13.68 -0.83
C SER A 18 -4.94 13.91 0.28
N GLN A 19 -5.20 13.40 1.48
CA GLN A 19 -4.29 13.50 2.62
C GLN A 19 -2.97 12.75 2.37
N THR A 20 -3.03 11.58 1.75
CA THR A 20 -1.83 10.82 1.38
C THR A 20 -0.99 11.60 0.36
N LEU A 21 -1.63 12.16 -0.65
CA LEU A 21 -0.95 12.98 -1.65
C LEU A 21 -0.25 14.18 -1.02
N GLU A 22 -0.96 14.96 -0.19
CA GLU A 22 -0.40 16.11 0.53
C GLU A 22 0.80 15.74 1.40
N ARG A 23 0.74 14.58 2.08
CA ARG A 23 1.87 14.06 2.86
C ARG A 23 3.09 13.77 2.00
N PHE A 24 2.89 13.12 0.86
CA PHE A 24 3.99 12.83 -0.08
C PHE A 24 4.57 14.12 -0.65
N GLU A 25 3.75 15.07 -1.09
CA GLU A 25 4.21 16.36 -1.61
C GLU A 25 4.99 17.15 -0.57
N LYS A 26 4.48 17.22 0.66
CA LYS A 26 5.16 17.89 1.77
C LYS A 26 6.49 17.22 2.14
N PHE A 27 6.52 15.89 2.15
CA PHE A 27 7.73 15.14 2.50
C PHE A 27 8.80 15.22 1.41
N LEU A 28 8.40 15.12 0.15
CA LEU A 28 9.32 15.11 -0.98
C LEU A 28 9.73 16.52 -1.44
N GLY A 29 8.89 17.53 -1.17
CA GLY A 29 9.13 18.91 -1.59
C GLY A 29 9.16 19.12 -3.11
N ILE A 30 8.53 18.23 -3.88
CA ILE A 30 8.52 18.25 -5.35
C ILE A 30 7.10 17.93 -5.87
N PRO A 31 6.76 18.38 -7.09
CA PRO A 31 5.50 18.04 -7.72
C PRO A 31 5.35 16.53 -7.95
N ILE A 32 4.16 16.01 -7.67
CA ILE A 32 3.79 14.61 -7.87
C ILE A 32 2.69 14.54 -8.92
N ALA A 33 2.89 13.70 -9.94
CA ALA A 33 1.82 13.36 -10.86
C ALA A 33 0.98 12.22 -10.28
N VAL A 34 -0.34 12.31 -10.40
CA VAL A 34 -1.26 11.29 -9.89
C VAL A 34 -1.88 10.52 -11.05
N LEU A 35 -1.92 9.19 -10.94
CA LEU A 35 -2.52 8.30 -11.94
C LEU A 35 -3.41 7.25 -11.29
N HIS A 36 -4.72 7.34 -11.50
CA HIS A 36 -5.69 6.30 -11.11
C HIS A 36 -6.92 6.31 -12.03
N SER A 37 -7.72 5.26 -11.96
CA SER A 37 -8.88 5.05 -12.84
C SER A 37 -9.95 6.14 -12.72
N ALA A 38 -10.17 6.67 -11.52
CA ALA A 38 -11.21 7.67 -11.23
C ALA A 38 -10.81 9.12 -11.59
N LEU A 39 -9.62 9.36 -12.13
CA LEU A 39 -9.25 10.70 -12.60
C LEU A 39 -10.09 11.13 -13.80
N SER A 40 -10.56 12.39 -13.78
CA SER A 40 -11.16 12.99 -14.97
C SER A 40 -10.15 13.09 -16.12
N ALA A 41 -10.63 13.04 -17.35
CA ALA A 41 -9.76 13.09 -18.54
C ALA A 41 -8.84 14.33 -18.57
N PRO A 42 -9.25 15.55 -18.20
CA PRO A 42 -8.36 16.70 -18.11
C PRO A 42 -7.23 16.53 -17.08
N LYS A 43 -7.55 16.00 -15.88
CA LYS A 43 -6.54 15.75 -14.83
C LYS A 43 -5.54 14.67 -15.25
N LYS A 44 -6.03 13.60 -15.86
CA LYS A 44 -5.19 12.53 -16.40
C LYS A 44 -4.23 13.05 -17.46
N ARG A 45 -4.74 13.89 -18.38
CA ARG A 45 -3.91 14.54 -19.41
C ARG A 45 -2.86 15.46 -18.78
N ALA A 46 -3.21 16.27 -17.78
CA ALA A 46 -2.25 17.14 -17.09
C ALA A 46 -1.14 16.31 -16.42
N SER A 47 -1.47 15.20 -15.76
CA SER A 47 -0.48 14.28 -15.19
C SER A 47 0.45 13.73 -16.27
N TYR A 48 -0.08 13.29 -17.41
CA TYR A 48 0.75 12.78 -18.49
C TYR A 48 1.69 13.84 -19.05
N VAL A 49 1.19 15.06 -19.27
CA VAL A 49 2.03 16.17 -19.73
C VAL A 49 3.16 16.48 -18.74
N SER A 50 2.86 16.50 -17.44
CA SER A 50 3.87 16.77 -16.40
C SER A 50 4.95 15.68 -16.31
N ILE A 51 4.59 14.42 -16.59
CA ILE A 51 5.57 13.33 -16.65
C ILE A 51 6.42 13.42 -17.92
N LEU A 52 5.77 13.67 -19.07
CA LEU A 52 6.47 13.74 -20.37
C LEU A 52 7.47 14.89 -20.43
N ASN A 53 7.10 16.07 -19.96
CA ASN A 53 7.99 17.23 -19.96
C ASN A 53 9.01 17.23 -18.79
N GLY A 54 8.96 16.20 -17.92
CA GLY A 54 9.89 16.03 -16.81
C GLY A 54 9.66 16.96 -15.61
N SER A 55 8.56 17.72 -15.58
CA SER A 55 8.22 18.56 -14.42
C SER A 55 7.80 17.73 -13.20
N ALA A 56 7.19 16.56 -13.40
CA ALA A 56 6.95 15.57 -12.37
C ALA A 56 7.86 14.34 -12.57
N LYS A 57 8.70 14.09 -11.60
CA LYS A 57 9.60 12.92 -11.56
C LYS A 57 9.08 11.81 -10.67
N VAL A 58 8.09 12.10 -9.84
CA VAL A 58 7.40 11.13 -9.01
C VAL A 58 5.98 11.00 -9.49
N VAL A 59 5.56 9.76 -9.69
CA VAL A 59 4.19 9.39 -10.04
C VAL A 59 3.64 8.57 -8.88
N LEU A 60 2.52 8.99 -8.33
CA LEU A 60 1.76 8.25 -7.35
C LEU A 60 0.51 7.69 -8.03
N GLY A 61 0.27 6.41 -7.90
CA GLY A 61 -0.87 5.82 -8.57
C GLY A 61 -1.38 4.54 -7.94
N THR A 62 -2.49 4.05 -8.49
CA THR A 62 -3.03 2.73 -8.14
C THR A 62 -2.60 1.69 -9.16
N ARG A 63 -3.09 0.46 -9.03
CA ARG A 63 -2.79 -0.68 -9.92
C ARG A 63 -2.61 -0.31 -11.40
N SER A 64 -3.54 0.46 -11.95
CA SER A 64 -3.54 0.79 -13.38
C SER A 64 -2.38 1.69 -13.81
N ALA A 65 -1.74 2.40 -12.89
CA ALA A 65 -0.62 3.27 -13.21
C ALA A 65 0.62 2.52 -13.71
N ILE A 66 0.76 1.22 -13.39
CA ILE A 66 1.84 0.36 -13.91
C ILE A 66 1.80 0.22 -15.45
N LEU A 67 0.63 0.38 -16.05
CA LEU A 67 0.41 0.29 -17.49
C LEU A 67 0.67 1.62 -18.22
N SER A 68 1.11 2.65 -17.51
CA SER A 68 1.42 3.94 -18.14
C SER A 68 2.60 3.79 -19.10
N PRO A 69 2.61 4.54 -20.23
CA PRO A 69 3.64 4.43 -21.26
C PRO A 69 4.92 5.19 -20.88
N PHE A 70 5.31 5.14 -19.61
CA PHE A 70 6.48 5.84 -19.10
C PHE A 70 7.51 4.85 -18.57
N GLU A 71 8.77 5.18 -18.79
CA GLU A 71 9.88 4.45 -18.19
C GLU A 71 10.21 5.04 -16.82
N PHE A 72 10.33 4.16 -15.84
CA PHE A 72 10.70 4.51 -14.48
C PHE A 72 12.04 3.85 -14.11
N ASP A 73 12.84 4.54 -13.34
CA ASP A 73 14.08 3.99 -12.76
C ASP A 73 13.79 3.16 -11.50
N VAL A 74 12.69 3.49 -10.81
CA VAL A 74 12.27 2.79 -9.60
C VAL A 74 10.75 2.62 -9.61
N VAL A 75 10.29 1.42 -9.32
CA VAL A 75 8.88 1.10 -9.08
C VAL A 75 8.73 0.62 -7.64
N ILE A 76 7.87 1.28 -6.89
CA ILE A 76 7.58 0.96 -5.48
C ILE A 76 6.14 0.47 -5.39
N LEU A 77 5.92 -0.70 -4.82
CA LEU A 77 4.60 -1.19 -4.43
C LEU A 77 4.52 -1.14 -2.90
N ASP A 78 3.70 -0.26 -2.39
CA ASP A 78 3.39 -0.20 -0.96
C ASP A 78 2.19 -1.10 -0.65
N GLU A 79 2.22 -1.82 0.48
CA GLU A 79 1.25 -2.86 0.83
C GLU A 79 1.09 -3.91 -0.30
N GLU A 80 2.21 -4.47 -0.77
CA GLU A 80 2.29 -5.33 -1.97
C GLU A 80 1.34 -6.54 -1.91
N GLN A 81 0.94 -6.98 -0.71
CA GLN A 81 0.02 -8.08 -0.47
C GLN A 81 -1.45 -7.72 -0.71
N ASP A 82 -1.76 -6.42 -0.87
CA ASP A 82 -3.15 -5.97 -1.02
C ASP A 82 -3.79 -6.55 -2.29
N SER A 83 -4.99 -7.10 -2.14
CA SER A 83 -5.72 -7.76 -3.23
C SER A 83 -6.10 -6.82 -4.37
N SER A 84 -6.16 -5.50 -4.14
CA SER A 84 -6.44 -4.49 -5.17
C SER A 84 -5.38 -4.44 -6.28
N PHE A 85 -4.16 -4.95 -6.01
CA PHE A 85 -3.13 -5.09 -7.03
C PHE A 85 -3.36 -6.21 -8.04
N LYS A 86 -4.35 -7.07 -7.81
CA LYS A 86 -4.76 -8.10 -8.78
C LYS A 86 -5.93 -7.61 -9.61
N GLN A 87 -5.75 -7.47 -10.92
CA GLN A 87 -6.85 -7.24 -11.84
C GLN A 87 -7.53 -8.55 -12.19
N GLN A 88 -8.78 -8.67 -11.79
CA GLN A 88 -9.60 -9.85 -12.10
C GLN A 88 -10.49 -9.60 -13.31
N ASP A 89 -11.00 -8.39 -13.44
CA ASP A 89 -11.88 -7.95 -14.53
C ASP A 89 -11.73 -6.43 -14.74
N PRO A 90 -11.77 -5.89 -15.97
CA PRO A 90 -11.78 -6.63 -17.24
C PRO A 90 -10.41 -7.24 -17.61
N ALA A 91 -10.38 -7.99 -18.69
CA ALA A 91 -9.10 -8.41 -19.31
C ALA A 91 -8.30 -7.18 -19.81
N PRO A 92 -6.94 -7.25 -19.82
CA PRO A 92 -6.11 -8.38 -19.41
C PRO A 92 -6.07 -8.56 -17.88
N ARG A 93 -6.10 -9.81 -17.44
CA ARG A 93 -5.95 -10.15 -16.01
C ARG A 93 -4.47 -10.21 -15.67
N TYR A 94 -4.04 -9.46 -14.66
CA TYR A 94 -2.64 -9.41 -14.24
C TYR A 94 -2.54 -9.13 -12.74
N HIS A 95 -1.37 -9.41 -12.18
CA HIS A 95 -0.96 -8.94 -10.89
C HIS A 95 0.10 -7.86 -11.07
N THR A 96 -0.06 -6.73 -10.40
CA THR A 96 0.84 -5.56 -10.54
C THR A 96 2.29 -5.91 -10.20
N ARG A 97 2.52 -6.72 -9.18
CA ARG A 97 3.84 -7.21 -8.81
C ARG A 97 4.53 -7.94 -9.96
N ASP A 98 3.82 -8.83 -10.63
CA ASP A 98 4.38 -9.63 -11.74
C ASP A 98 4.73 -8.73 -12.92
N LEU A 99 3.89 -7.73 -13.22
CA LEU A 99 4.21 -6.71 -14.22
C LEU A 99 5.41 -5.87 -13.80
N ALA A 100 5.53 -5.50 -12.52
CA ALA A 100 6.67 -4.75 -12.03
C ALA A 100 7.98 -5.53 -12.23
N TYR A 101 7.99 -6.84 -11.97
CA TYR A 101 9.15 -7.68 -12.24
C TYR A 101 9.48 -7.75 -13.74
N HIS A 102 8.47 -7.86 -14.59
CA HIS A 102 8.66 -7.86 -16.04
C HIS A 102 9.25 -6.53 -16.54
N ILE A 103 8.73 -5.41 -16.05
CA ILE A 103 9.23 -4.07 -16.36
C ILE A 103 10.67 -3.93 -15.88
N ALA A 104 10.97 -4.38 -14.64
CA ALA A 104 12.32 -4.35 -14.09
C ALA A 104 13.31 -5.11 -14.97
N TYR A 105 12.94 -6.29 -15.41
CA TYR A 105 13.78 -7.09 -16.30
C TYR A 105 14.04 -6.40 -17.64
N ARG A 106 13.00 -5.81 -18.25
CA ARG A 106 13.12 -5.16 -19.57
C ARG A 106 13.85 -3.82 -19.53
N HIS A 107 13.59 -3.00 -18.53
CA HIS A 107 14.08 -1.62 -18.46
C HIS A 107 15.19 -1.43 -17.42
N GLN A 108 15.67 -2.53 -16.81
CA GLN A 108 16.72 -2.51 -15.78
C GLN A 108 16.40 -1.53 -14.64
N CYS A 109 15.14 -1.43 -14.24
CA CYS A 109 14.71 -0.59 -13.14
C CYS A 109 14.68 -1.37 -11.81
N LEU A 110 14.77 -0.65 -10.70
CA LEU A 110 14.66 -1.22 -9.35
C LEU A 110 13.18 -1.40 -8.98
N VAL A 111 12.83 -2.56 -8.43
CA VAL A 111 11.51 -2.79 -7.82
C VAL A 111 11.68 -2.92 -6.31
N LEU A 112 10.88 -2.14 -5.56
CA LEU A 112 10.78 -2.21 -4.11
C LEU A 112 9.36 -2.65 -3.74
N LEU A 113 9.26 -3.71 -2.92
CA LEU A 113 8.01 -4.20 -2.38
C LEU A 113 7.97 -3.88 -0.89
N GLY A 114 7.05 -3.04 -0.47
CA GLY A 114 6.83 -2.66 0.93
C GLY A 114 5.65 -3.42 1.51
N SER A 115 5.81 -3.99 2.70
CA SER A 115 4.74 -4.66 3.43
C SER A 115 5.09 -4.88 4.89
N ALA A 116 4.11 -4.80 5.77
CA ALA A 116 4.21 -5.30 7.14
C ALA A 116 3.96 -6.81 7.21
N THR A 117 3.16 -7.34 6.27
CA THR A 117 2.74 -8.74 6.16
C THR A 117 2.87 -9.20 4.71
N PRO A 118 4.09 -9.43 4.21
CA PRO A 118 4.29 -9.76 2.80
C PRO A 118 3.49 -10.98 2.37
N SER A 119 3.11 -11.01 1.09
CA SER A 119 2.44 -12.17 0.51
C SER A 119 3.33 -13.42 0.61
N ILE A 120 2.69 -14.58 0.66
CA ILE A 120 3.42 -15.86 0.77
C ILE A 120 4.40 -16.03 -0.39
N GLU A 121 4.00 -15.66 -1.59
CA GLU A 121 4.83 -15.73 -2.79
C GLU A 121 6.06 -14.83 -2.70
N THR A 122 5.88 -13.59 -2.28
CA THR A 122 6.98 -12.63 -2.11
C THR A 122 7.94 -13.09 -1.02
N TYR A 123 7.40 -13.49 0.13
CA TYR A 123 8.21 -14.00 1.24
C TYR A 123 9.00 -15.26 0.86
N PHE A 124 8.36 -16.21 0.17
CA PHE A 124 9.02 -17.42 -0.30
C PHE A 124 10.14 -17.12 -1.29
N ASN A 125 9.93 -16.21 -2.24
CA ASN A 125 10.97 -15.80 -3.20
C ASN A 125 12.14 -15.09 -2.50
N ALA A 126 11.87 -14.28 -1.49
CA ALA A 126 12.90 -13.66 -0.67
C ALA A 126 13.71 -14.72 0.10
N LYS A 127 13.06 -15.72 0.70
CA LYS A 127 13.74 -16.82 1.39
C LYS A 127 14.58 -17.70 0.46
N LYS A 128 14.19 -17.83 -0.80
CA LYS A 128 14.98 -18.53 -1.83
C LYS A 128 16.17 -17.72 -2.37
N GLY A 129 16.29 -16.46 -1.99
CA GLY A 129 17.34 -15.57 -2.52
C GLY A 129 17.05 -14.98 -3.90
N ASN A 130 15.82 -15.15 -4.42
CA ASN A 130 15.39 -14.51 -5.68
C ASN A 130 15.13 -13.01 -5.53
N LEU A 131 14.90 -12.56 -4.30
CA LEU A 131 14.69 -11.16 -3.91
C LEU A 131 15.59 -10.84 -2.71
N GLU A 132 16.13 -9.63 -2.68
CA GLU A 132 16.79 -9.12 -1.49
C GLU A 132 15.73 -8.84 -0.41
N TYR A 133 16.01 -9.30 0.83
CA TYR A 133 15.08 -9.17 1.95
C TYR A 133 15.61 -8.19 2.98
N LEU A 134 14.95 -7.04 3.09
CA LEU A 134 15.28 -6.00 4.05
C LEU A 134 14.21 -5.94 5.15
N THR A 135 14.66 -5.89 6.41
CA THR A 135 13.75 -5.85 7.57
C THR A 135 13.89 -4.55 8.34
N LEU A 136 12.80 -3.84 8.55
CA LEU A 136 12.72 -2.68 9.42
C LEU A 136 12.30 -3.13 10.83
N LEU A 137 13.28 -3.32 11.71
CA LEU A 137 13.06 -3.85 13.06
C LEU A 137 12.53 -2.82 14.06
N LYS A 138 12.74 -1.52 13.81
CA LYS A 138 12.32 -0.44 14.70
C LYS A 138 11.07 0.24 14.16
N ARG A 139 10.08 0.43 15.01
CA ARG A 139 8.93 1.29 14.70
C ARG A 139 9.38 2.75 14.58
N ALA A 140 8.72 3.51 13.72
CA ALA A 140 8.95 4.96 13.59
C ALA A 140 8.64 5.71 14.89
N THR A 141 7.69 5.18 15.67
CA THR A 141 7.33 5.68 17.01
C THR A 141 7.71 4.62 18.03
N ASN A 142 8.33 5.04 19.17
CA ASN A 142 8.70 4.15 20.27
C ASN A 142 7.48 3.66 21.09
N ILE A 143 6.35 3.44 20.45
CA ILE A 143 5.12 2.95 21.10
C ILE A 143 5.23 1.43 21.28
N ALA A 144 4.96 0.98 22.50
CA ALA A 144 4.90 -0.45 22.82
C ALA A 144 3.81 -1.17 21.99
N LEU A 145 4.01 -2.46 21.78
CA LEU A 145 2.96 -3.29 21.18
C LEU A 145 1.72 -3.32 22.08
N PRO A 146 0.51 -3.35 21.52
CA PRO A 146 -0.71 -3.50 22.30
C PRO A 146 -0.69 -4.84 23.05
N LYS A 147 -1.31 -4.89 24.22
CA LYS A 147 -1.54 -6.14 24.92
C LYS A 147 -2.57 -6.96 24.14
N ILE A 148 -2.25 -8.23 23.92
CA ILE A 148 -3.16 -9.16 23.24
C ILE A 148 -3.78 -10.08 24.30
N HIS A 149 -5.11 -10.13 24.32
CA HIS A 149 -5.87 -11.04 25.16
C HIS A 149 -6.58 -12.08 24.28
N ILE A 150 -6.27 -13.36 24.49
CA ILE A 150 -6.92 -14.46 23.79
C ILE A 150 -8.06 -14.96 24.67
N VAL A 151 -9.28 -14.97 24.11
CA VAL A 151 -10.48 -15.41 24.81
C VAL A 151 -11.04 -16.67 24.14
N ASP A 152 -11.14 -17.77 24.89
CA ASP A 152 -11.81 -18.98 24.40
C ASP A 152 -13.33 -18.80 24.47
N MET A 153 -13.95 -18.64 23.32
CA MET A 153 -15.40 -18.46 23.21
C MET A 153 -16.22 -19.67 23.65
N ARG A 154 -15.63 -20.88 23.72
CA ARG A 154 -16.29 -22.11 24.18
C ARG A 154 -16.52 -22.11 25.70
N GLU A 155 -15.63 -21.42 26.44
CA GLU A 155 -15.71 -21.29 27.89
C GLU A 155 -16.66 -20.17 28.33
N GLN A 156 -17.01 -19.27 27.41
CA GLN A 156 -17.97 -18.21 27.70
C GLN A 156 -19.37 -18.82 27.83
N LYS A 157 -20.00 -18.71 29.00
CA LYS A 157 -21.43 -19.04 29.16
C LYS A 157 -22.23 -18.16 28.22
N GLN A 158 -22.54 -18.72 27.05
CA GLN A 158 -23.22 -17.98 25.98
C GLN A 158 -24.67 -17.70 26.39
N GLN A 159 -25.00 -16.44 26.56
CA GLN A 159 -26.34 -16.01 26.20
C GLN A 159 -26.46 -16.19 24.68
N LYS A 160 -27.35 -17.09 24.26
CA LYS A 160 -27.57 -17.38 22.83
C LYS A 160 -27.71 -16.07 22.04
N GLY A 161 -26.84 -15.89 21.04
CA GLY A 161 -26.91 -14.76 20.12
C GLY A 161 -25.87 -13.63 20.32
N LEU A 162 -24.98 -13.70 21.30
CA LEU A 162 -23.91 -12.70 21.44
C LEU A 162 -22.68 -13.08 20.64
N LEU A 163 -22.33 -12.24 19.66
CA LEU A 163 -21.15 -12.41 18.81
C LEU A 163 -19.83 -12.01 19.52
N LEU A 164 -19.91 -11.19 20.57
CA LEU A 164 -18.74 -10.62 21.25
C LEU A 164 -18.59 -11.28 22.64
N SER A 165 -17.33 -11.58 23.01
CA SER A 165 -17.01 -12.09 24.35
C SER A 165 -17.31 -11.05 25.45
N TYR A 166 -17.52 -11.51 26.68
CA TYR A 166 -17.74 -10.61 27.81
C TYR A 166 -16.57 -9.63 28.03
N PRO A 167 -15.28 -10.07 28.06
CA PRO A 167 -14.16 -9.16 28.22
C PRO A 167 -14.06 -8.11 27.08
N LEU A 168 -14.42 -8.48 25.84
CA LEU A 168 -14.42 -7.53 24.74
C LEU A 168 -15.52 -6.47 24.90
N ARG A 169 -16.69 -6.86 25.34
CA ARG A 169 -17.80 -5.92 25.60
C ARG A 169 -17.47 -4.95 26.73
N GLU A 170 -16.83 -5.45 27.80
CA GLU A 170 -16.39 -4.63 28.91
C GLU A 170 -15.35 -3.61 28.45
N ALA A 171 -14.30 -4.04 27.76
CA ALA A 171 -13.27 -3.16 27.20
C ALA A 171 -13.85 -2.12 26.24
N LEU A 172 -14.80 -2.49 25.38
CA LEU A 172 -15.49 -1.54 24.49
C LEU A 172 -16.29 -0.50 25.28
N THR A 173 -16.98 -0.93 26.32
CA THR A 173 -17.77 -0.03 27.17
C THR A 173 -16.85 0.99 27.87
N GLU A 174 -15.76 0.54 28.45
CA GLU A 174 -14.76 1.41 29.10
C GLU A 174 -14.15 2.41 28.11
N THR A 175 -13.74 1.94 26.92
CA THR A 175 -13.16 2.79 25.84
C THR A 175 -14.16 3.88 25.43
N LEU A 176 -15.42 3.52 25.21
CA LEU A 176 -16.45 4.50 24.80
C LEU A 176 -16.80 5.50 25.91
N GLN A 177 -16.83 5.04 27.17
CA GLN A 177 -17.03 5.94 28.32
C GLN A 177 -15.87 6.93 28.51
N ALA A 178 -14.66 6.53 28.14
CA ALA A 178 -13.48 7.40 28.14
C ALA A 178 -13.44 8.37 26.95
N ASN A 179 -14.45 8.41 26.08
CA ASN A 179 -14.45 9.13 24.79
C ASN A 179 -13.29 8.76 23.88
N GLU A 180 -12.80 7.54 23.97
CA GLU A 180 -11.78 6.98 23.08
C GLU A 180 -12.41 6.20 21.91
N GLN A 181 -11.60 5.77 20.96
CA GLN A 181 -12.06 5.07 19.76
C GLN A 181 -11.69 3.58 19.83
N ALA A 182 -12.60 2.73 19.38
CA ALA A 182 -12.38 1.30 19.20
C ALA A 182 -12.54 0.92 17.72
N ILE A 183 -11.74 -0.05 17.28
CA ILE A 183 -11.86 -0.70 15.96
C ILE A 183 -12.25 -2.16 16.22
N ILE A 184 -13.33 -2.62 15.57
CA ILE A 184 -13.86 -3.99 15.67
C ILE A 184 -13.77 -4.67 14.30
#